data_aec6f9941efec08867d43f54095dafdb
#
_entry.id   aec6f9941efec08867d43f54095dafdb
#
_cell.length_a   1.000
_cell.length_b   1.000
_cell.length_c   1.000
_cell.angle_alpha   90.00
_cell.angle_beta   90.00
_cell.angle_gamma   90.00
#
_symmetry.space_group_name_H-M   'P 1'
#
loop_
_entity.id
_entity.type
_entity.pdbx_description
1 polymer ?
#
loop_
_entity_poly.entity_id
_entity_poly.type
_entity_poly.pdbx_seq_one_letter_code
_entity_poly.pdbx_strand_id
1 'polypeptide(L)' 'MIEQVIALLMIVDHEIKEHRIQPNMSECLKGKRVASRDVGSNVEYRCIISMAETEIYMGEKSIKKLIL' A
#
# COMPACT_ATOMS: atom_id res chain seq x y z
N MET A 1 1.74 -10.30 13.34
CA MET A 1 0.41 -10.89 13.10
C MET A 1 0.15 -10.94 11.60
N ILE A 2 -0.33 -12.07 11.11
CA ILE A 2 -0.63 -12.19 9.67
C ILE A 2 -2.14 -12.00 9.48
N GLU A 3 -2.51 -11.05 8.62
CA GLU A 3 -3.91 -10.77 8.35
C GLU A 3 -4.10 -10.28 6.92
N GLN A 4 -5.33 -10.31 6.44
CA GLN A 4 -5.68 -9.74 5.15
C GLN A 4 -5.79 -8.23 5.28
N VAL A 5 -5.13 -7.52 4.37
CA VAL A 5 -5.13 -6.06 4.37
C VAL A 5 -5.42 -5.52 2.97
N ILE A 6 -5.89 -4.29 2.92
CA ILE A 6 -5.96 -3.52 1.70
C ILE A 6 -4.76 -2.58 1.71
N ALA A 7 -3.92 -2.68 0.70
CA ALA A 7 -2.66 -1.96 0.67
C ALA A 7 -2.56 -1.08 -0.57
N LEU A 8 -2.05 0.13 -0.36
CA LEU A 8 -1.65 1.02 -1.44
C LEU A 8 -0.16 0.85 -1.66
N LEU A 9 0.22 0.42 -2.85
CA LEU A 9 1.61 0.19 -3.22
C LEU A 9 2.14 1.33 -4.07
N MET A 10 3.36 1.78 -3.75
CA MET A 10 4.12 2.66 -4.62
C MET A 10 5.19 1.83 -5.31
N ILE A 11 5.10 1.74 -6.64
CA ILE A 11 6.00 0.94 -7.47
C ILE A 11 6.84 1.89 -8.31
N VAL A 12 8.16 1.78 -8.19
CA VAL A 12 9.11 2.60 -8.94
C VAL A 12 10.01 1.66 -9.74
N ASP A 13 10.07 1.86 -11.06
CA ASP A 13 10.86 1.03 -11.97
C ASP A 13 10.57 -0.46 -11.79
N HIS A 14 9.27 -0.80 -11.68
CA HIS A 14 8.75 -2.16 -11.51
C HIS A 14 9.08 -2.82 -10.17
N GLU A 15 9.55 -2.02 -9.19
CA GLU A 15 9.81 -2.51 -7.82
C GLU A 15 8.91 -1.82 -6.81
N ILE A 16 8.40 -2.59 -5.86
CA ILE A 16 7.60 -2.03 -4.75
C ILE A 16 8.53 -1.29 -3.80
N LYS A 17 8.37 0.03 -3.69
CA LYS A 17 9.19 0.87 -2.80
C LYS A 17 8.49 1.20 -1.49
N GLU A 18 7.17 1.31 -1.51
CA GLU A 18 6.37 1.57 -0.32
C GLU A 18 5.09 0.79 -0.35
N HIS A 19 4.55 0.52 0.84
CA HIS A 19 3.22 -0.03 0.99
C HIS A 19 2.57 0.57 2.24
N ARG A 20 1.29 0.88 2.14
CA ARG A 20 0.52 1.46 3.24
C ARG A 20 -0.80 0.73 3.39
N ILE A 21 -1.19 0.48 4.64
CA ILE A 21 -2.50 -0.10 4.93
C ILE A 21 -3.57 0.98 4.73
N GLN A 22 -4.65 0.60 4.06
CA GLN A 22 -5.81 1.45 3.86
C GLN A 22 -7.01 0.84 4.58
N PRO A 23 -7.94 1.66 5.10
CA PRO A 23 -9.09 1.13 5.84
C PRO A 23 -10.09 0.38 4.96
N ASN A 24 -10.19 0.74 3.69
CA ASN A 24 -11.05 0.07 2.72
C ASN A 24 -10.58 0.39 1.29
N MET A 25 -11.17 -0.30 0.33
CA MET A 25 -10.77 -0.14 -1.07
C MET A 25 -11.11 1.26 -1.61
N SER A 26 -12.21 1.84 -1.18
CA SER A 26 -12.61 3.18 -1.58
C SER A 26 -11.56 4.22 -1.22
N GLU A 27 -11.07 4.17 0.02
CA GLU A 27 -10.00 5.06 0.48
C GLU A 27 -8.68 4.78 -0.23
N CYS A 28 -8.38 3.52 -0.53
CA CYS A 28 -7.19 3.15 -1.27
C CYS A 28 -7.21 3.75 -2.68
N LEU A 29 -8.33 3.62 -3.38
CA LEU A 29 -8.48 4.17 -4.73
C LEU A 29 -8.42 5.69 -4.74
N LYS A 30 -8.97 6.34 -3.72
CA LYS A 30 -8.87 7.78 -3.55
C LYS A 30 -7.43 8.22 -3.37
N GLY A 31 -6.69 7.56 -2.48
CA GLY A 31 -5.27 7.82 -2.25
C GLY A 31 -4.44 7.59 -3.50
N LYS A 32 -4.72 6.51 -4.22
CA LYS A 32 -4.07 6.20 -5.50
C LYS A 32 -4.27 7.33 -6.51
N ARG A 33 -5.50 7.82 -6.64
CA ARG A 33 -5.83 8.89 -7.58
C ARG A 33 -5.08 10.18 -7.25
N VAL A 34 -5.07 10.56 -5.98
CA VAL A 34 -4.39 11.77 -5.52
C VAL A 34 -2.87 11.64 -5.72
N ALA A 35 -2.31 10.51 -5.31
CA ALA A 35 -0.86 10.29 -5.42
C ALA A 35 -0.38 10.21 -6.88
N SER A 36 -1.22 9.75 -7.79
CA SER A 36 -0.84 9.56 -9.20
C SER A 36 -0.82 10.85 -10.01
N ARG A 37 -1.26 11.98 -9.45
CA ARG A 37 -1.37 13.23 -10.20
C ARG A 37 -0.03 13.85 -10.61
N ASP A 38 0.98 13.71 -9.74
CA ASP A 38 2.26 14.42 -9.92
C ASP A 38 3.46 13.47 -9.96
N VAL A 39 3.26 12.26 -10.48
CA VAL A 39 4.35 11.29 -10.56
C VAL A 39 4.85 11.13 -11.98
N GLY A 40 6.12 10.73 -12.12
CA GLY A 40 6.71 10.43 -13.41
C GLY A 40 6.21 9.11 -13.99
N SER A 41 6.58 8.84 -15.23
CA SER A 41 6.14 7.66 -15.96
C SER A 41 6.69 6.34 -15.39
N ASN A 42 7.74 6.41 -14.56
CA ASN A 42 8.34 5.24 -13.93
C ASN A 42 7.71 4.91 -12.58
N VAL A 43 6.75 5.70 -12.10
CA VAL A 43 6.08 5.49 -10.81
C VAL A 43 4.65 5.06 -11.04
N GLU A 44 4.26 3.97 -10.35
CA GLU A 44 2.91 3.42 -10.43
C GLU A 44 2.36 3.22 -9.03
N TYR A 45 1.09 3.48 -8.85
CA TYR A 45 0.38 3.19 -7.60
C TYR A 45 -0.66 2.12 -7.85
N ARG A 46 -0.74 1.14 -6.94
CA ARG A 46 -1.71 0.05 -7.04
C ARG A 46 -2.40 -0.18 -5.72
N CYS A 47 -3.68 -0.53 -5.78
CA CYS A 47 -4.44 -1.00 -4.63
C CYS A 47 -4.59 -2.51 -4.74
N ILE A 48 -4.19 -3.22 -3.70
CA ILE A 48 -4.31 -4.67 -3.66
C ILE A 48 -4.98 -5.12 -2.36
N ILE A 49 -5.56 -6.31 -2.41
CA ILE A 49 -6.01 -7.03 -1.23
C ILE A 49 -5.07 -8.22 -1.09
N SER A 50 -4.34 -8.30 0.01
CA SER A 50 -3.34 -9.34 0.19
C SER A 50 -3.17 -9.68 1.67
N MET A 51 -2.59 -10.84 1.93
CA MET A 51 -2.14 -11.19 3.28
C MET A 51 -0.84 -10.44 3.56
N ALA A 52 -0.69 -10.02 4.79
CA ALA A 52 0.50 -9.30 5.22
C ALA A 52 0.82 -9.60 6.66
N GLU A 53 2.11 -9.62 6.99
CA GLU A 53 2.53 -9.59 8.37
C GLU A 53 2.49 -8.14 8.83
N THR A 54 1.72 -7.87 9.89
CA THR A 54 1.52 -6.52 10.39
C THR A 54 2.06 -6.37 11.80
N GLU A 55 2.37 -5.13 12.18
CA GLU A 55 2.79 -4.80 13.53
C GLU A 55 2.23 -3.44 13.93
N ILE A 56 2.15 -3.20 15.23
CA ILE A 56 1.78 -1.89 15.77
C ILE A 56 3.05 -1.14 16.08
N TYR A 57 3.23 0.03 15.45
CA TYR A 57 4.37 0.88 15.68
C TYR A 57 3.88 2.29 16.00
N MET A 58 4.27 2.80 17.17
CA MET A 58 3.85 4.11 17.68
C MET A 58 2.34 4.30 17.66
N GLY A 59 1.60 3.25 18.01
CA GLY A 59 0.14 3.29 18.06
C GLY A 59 -0.57 3.10 16.72
N GLU A 60 0.17 2.93 15.64
CA GLU A 60 -0.39 2.73 14.31
C GLU A 60 -0.02 1.36 13.74
N LYS A 61 -0.99 0.72 13.09
CA LYS A 61 -0.74 -0.54 12.41
C LYS A 61 0.01 -0.28 11.10
N SER A 62 1.08 -1.02 10.89
CA SER A 62 1.85 -0.95 9.66
C SER A 62 2.16 -2.34 9.11
N ILE A 63 2.48 -2.40 7.83
CA ILE A 63 2.86 -3.64 7.18
C ILE A 63 4.35 -3.88 7.41
N LYS A 64 4.67 -4.99 8.06
CA LYS A 64 6.05 -5.42 8.22
C LYS A 64 6.53 -6.14 6.97
N LYS A 65 5.66 -6.97 6.38
CA LYS A 65 5.98 -7.74 5.19
C LYS A 65 4.71 -8.11 4.44
N LEU A 66 4.70 -7.90 3.13
CA LEU A 66 3.62 -8.39 2.27
C LEU A 66 3.86 -9.86 1.92
N ILE A 67 2.79 -10.65 2.00
CA ILE A 67 2.82 -12.05 1.61
C ILE A 67 2.07 -12.16 0.27
N LEU A 68 2.85 -12.12 -0.79
CA LEU A 68 2.32 -12.15 -2.15
C LEU A 68 2.34 -13.56 -2.75
#